data_380078c42b661b5c21bf2f55d4372230
#
_entry.id   380078c42b661b5c21bf2f55d4372230
#
_cell.length_a   1.000
_cell.length_b   1.000
_cell.length_c   1.000
_cell.angle_alpha   90.00
_cell.angle_beta   90.00
_cell.angle_gamma   90.00
#
_symmetry.space_group_name_H-M   'P 1'
#
loop_
_entity.id
_entity.type
_entity.pdbx_description
1 polymer ?
#
loop_
_entity_poly.entity_id
_entity_poly.type
_entity_poly.pdbx_seq_one_letter_code
_entity_poly.pdbx_strand_id
1 'polypeptide(L)'
;MEQVNIFWFRRDLRIDDNHGLFQALSAGLPVVSVFIFDPEILKHFPNPNDARLTFIHRCLASLDQEFRKFSSSLQVYFSSPEIVFGRLATKYSIHSVFTNTDYEPAAITRDQKVADLLRAKGVEFHSFKDQVVFHQNEVVKTDGMPYTVFTPYSKRWKEKLAAHPIQFFESEKLLHNLKYLSSDYFPELNEIGYNTQNIAFPSREIDEHLLENYAGMRDFPAENVTSRLGVHLRFGTISIRKLTVFAQQYSEVFLNELIWRNFYMDILWHFPHAAEKSFKPAYDHIEWLNDEQDFERWCTGQTGYPLVDAGMRELNETGYMHNRVRMVVASFLTKHLLIDWRWGEAYFAQKLLDFDLAANNGGWQWASGSGCDAAPYFRVFSPDAQTKKFDPHRYYIRKWVPEFESASYAKPIVDHAFARLRALETYKKGLK
;
A
#
# COMPACT_ATOMS: atom_id res chain seq x y z
N MET A 1 26.83 1.63 30.51
CA MET A 1 25.64 1.21 29.76
C MET A 1 26.07 0.06 28.84
N GLU A 2 25.21 -0.94 28.67
CA GLU A 2 25.48 -2.06 27.78
C GLU A 2 25.40 -1.61 26.32
N GLN A 3 26.33 -2.05 25.50
CA GLN A 3 26.38 -1.72 24.07
C GLN A 3 25.40 -2.60 23.30
N VAL A 4 24.56 -1.99 22.46
CA VAL A 4 23.53 -2.69 21.70
C VAL A 4 23.38 -2.12 20.29
N ASN A 5 22.84 -2.93 19.39
CA ASN A 5 22.22 -2.47 18.14
C ASN A 5 20.72 -2.34 18.34
N ILE A 6 20.08 -1.48 17.54
CA ILE A 6 18.62 -1.37 17.50
C ILE A 6 18.15 -1.77 16.12
N PHE A 7 17.09 -2.59 16.05
CA PHE A 7 16.32 -2.78 14.84
C PHE A 7 14.96 -2.08 14.97
N TRP A 8 14.68 -1.11 14.09
CA TRP A 8 13.45 -0.34 14.08
C TRP A 8 12.47 -0.88 13.03
N PHE A 9 11.49 -1.67 13.50
CA PHE A 9 10.38 -2.17 12.69
C PHE A 9 9.44 -1.04 12.26
N ARG A 10 8.90 -1.14 11.03
CA ARG A 10 7.92 -0.19 10.49
C ARG A 10 6.90 -0.90 9.60
N ARG A 11 7.15 -1.02 8.29
CA ARG A 11 6.33 -1.70 7.29
C ARG A 11 6.97 -3.05 6.87
N ASP A 12 7.47 -3.76 7.81
CA ASP A 12 8.27 -4.98 7.65
C ASP A 12 8.03 -5.97 8.81
N LEU A 13 6.72 -6.11 9.16
CA LEU A 13 6.26 -6.80 10.37
C LEU A 13 6.36 -8.34 10.23
N ARG A 14 7.58 -8.83 10.02
CA ARG A 14 7.94 -10.24 9.94
C ARG A 14 9.37 -10.47 10.41
N ILE A 15 9.65 -11.70 10.83
CA ILE A 15 11.02 -12.15 11.17
C ILE A 15 11.68 -12.91 10.01
N ASP A 16 10.89 -13.53 9.13
CA ASP A 16 11.35 -14.34 8.02
C ASP A 16 11.79 -13.46 6.85
N ASP A 17 13.00 -13.72 6.34
CA ASP A 17 13.57 -13.00 5.20
C ASP A 17 13.47 -11.46 5.34
N ASN A 18 13.80 -10.92 6.52
CA ASN A 18 13.83 -9.48 6.79
C ASN A 18 15.28 -8.97 6.70
N HIS A 19 15.59 -8.20 5.64
CA HIS A 19 16.96 -7.82 5.32
C HIS A 19 17.61 -6.96 6.43
N GLY A 20 16.95 -5.91 6.89
CA GLY A 20 17.50 -5.05 7.93
C GLY A 20 17.63 -5.76 9.28
N LEU A 21 16.67 -6.64 9.63
CA LEU A 21 16.76 -7.46 10.83
C LEU A 21 17.93 -8.44 10.74
N PHE A 22 18.13 -9.10 9.60
CA PHE A 22 19.26 -9.98 9.36
C PHE A 22 20.59 -9.24 9.58
N GLN A 23 20.74 -8.05 9.03
CA GLN A 23 21.97 -7.25 9.18
C GLN A 23 22.18 -6.82 10.65
N ALA A 24 21.12 -6.39 11.33
CA ALA A 24 21.19 -6.03 12.75
C ALA A 24 21.67 -7.21 13.61
N LEU A 25 21.05 -8.39 13.40
CA LEU A 25 21.39 -9.61 14.16
C LEU A 25 22.76 -10.18 13.81
N SER A 26 23.29 -9.89 12.61
CA SER A 26 24.63 -10.34 12.17
C SER A 26 25.75 -9.41 12.62
N ALA A 27 25.46 -8.22 13.16
CA ALA A 27 26.45 -7.18 13.46
C ALA A 27 27.23 -7.38 14.78
N GLY A 28 27.08 -8.53 15.45
CA GLY A 28 27.93 -8.94 16.57
C GLY A 28 27.58 -8.34 17.94
N LEU A 29 26.55 -7.48 18.04
CA LEU A 29 26.05 -6.93 19.31
C LEU A 29 24.60 -7.35 19.54
N PRO A 30 24.13 -7.47 20.80
CA PRO A 30 22.74 -7.78 21.10
C PRO A 30 21.80 -6.74 20.49
N VAL A 31 20.68 -7.22 19.88
CA VAL A 31 19.74 -6.36 19.17
C VAL A 31 18.49 -6.10 20.02
N VAL A 32 18.15 -4.82 20.20
CA VAL A 32 16.87 -4.38 20.75
C VAL A 32 15.91 -4.12 19.60
N SER A 33 14.80 -4.86 19.55
CA SER A 33 13.74 -4.68 18.56
C SER A 33 12.76 -3.61 19.01
N VAL A 34 12.47 -2.63 18.15
CA VAL A 34 11.67 -1.44 18.47
C VAL A 34 10.58 -1.24 17.42
N PHE A 35 9.37 -0.91 17.85
CA PHE A 35 8.32 -0.35 17.02
C PHE A 35 7.80 0.96 17.63
N ILE A 36 7.47 1.94 16.80
CA ILE A 36 7.02 3.26 17.23
C ILE A 36 5.68 3.59 16.56
N PHE A 37 4.63 3.73 17.37
CA PHE A 37 3.41 4.40 16.95
C PHE A 37 3.68 5.90 16.96
N ASP A 38 3.96 6.44 15.78
CA ASP A 38 4.25 7.87 15.60
C ASP A 38 2.95 8.69 15.55
N PRO A 39 2.74 9.66 16.46
CA PRO A 39 1.55 10.51 16.45
C PRO A 39 1.33 11.25 15.13
N GLU A 40 2.40 11.62 14.40
CA GLU A 40 2.27 12.27 13.10
C GLU A 40 1.65 11.34 12.05
N ILE A 41 1.97 10.05 12.11
CA ILE A 41 1.33 9.03 11.25
C ILE A 41 -0.10 8.79 11.71
N LEU A 42 -0.33 8.70 13.02
CA LEU A 42 -1.65 8.39 13.59
C LEU A 42 -2.70 9.49 13.32
N LYS A 43 -2.31 10.74 13.06
CA LYS A 43 -3.22 11.80 12.60
C LYS A 43 -3.97 11.44 11.31
N HIS A 44 -3.40 10.56 10.47
CA HIS A 44 -4.05 10.07 9.26
C HIS A 44 -5.08 8.96 9.51
N PHE A 45 -5.26 8.53 10.76
CA PHE A 45 -6.23 7.53 11.22
C PHE A 45 -7.22 8.16 12.21
N PRO A 46 -8.08 9.11 11.76
CA PRO A 46 -8.96 9.84 12.66
C PRO A 46 -10.08 8.97 13.28
N ASN A 47 -10.34 7.81 12.69
CA ASN A 47 -11.33 6.88 13.22
C ASN A 47 -10.69 5.98 14.29
N PRO A 48 -11.16 6.04 15.57
CA PRO A 48 -10.64 5.19 16.63
C PRO A 48 -10.90 3.68 16.37
N ASN A 49 -11.79 3.36 15.44
CA ASN A 49 -12.12 1.99 15.04
C ASN A 49 -11.41 1.57 13.74
N ASP A 50 -10.29 2.18 13.38
CA ASP A 50 -9.58 1.84 12.14
C ASP A 50 -8.98 0.42 12.22
N ALA A 51 -9.47 -0.45 11.35
CA ALA A 51 -9.09 -1.86 11.33
C ALA A 51 -7.60 -2.08 11.01
N ARG A 52 -6.93 -1.12 10.34
CA ARG A 52 -5.49 -1.20 10.04
C ARG A 52 -4.66 -1.21 11.32
N LEU A 53 -5.06 -0.43 12.33
CA LEU A 53 -4.38 -0.44 13.62
C LEU A 53 -4.56 -1.77 14.37
N THR A 54 -5.74 -2.37 14.27
CA THR A 54 -5.94 -3.75 14.75
C THR A 54 -5.02 -4.74 14.04
N PHE A 55 -4.88 -4.63 12.70
CA PHE A 55 -3.97 -5.48 11.94
C PHE A 55 -2.52 -5.33 12.40
N ILE A 56 -2.03 -4.08 12.48
CA ILE A 56 -0.67 -3.77 12.95
C ILE A 56 -0.45 -4.34 14.35
N HIS A 57 -1.36 -4.09 15.28
CA HIS A 57 -1.25 -4.55 16.67
C HIS A 57 -1.18 -6.09 16.76
N ARG A 58 -2.03 -6.81 16.00
CA ARG A 58 -1.97 -8.29 15.93
C ARG A 58 -0.62 -8.78 15.39
N CYS A 59 -0.07 -8.10 14.38
CA CYS A 59 1.24 -8.45 13.83
C CYS A 59 2.36 -8.20 14.84
N LEU A 60 2.32 -7.08 15.57
CA LEU A 60 3.30 -6.76 16.60
C LEU A 60 3.21 -7.74 17.79
N ALA A 61 2.00 -8.11 18.21
CA ALA A 61 1.80 -9.12 19.25
C ALA A 61 2.36 -10.49 18.83
N SER A 62 2.18 -10.87 17.56
CA SER A 62 2.77 -12.10 17.02
C SER A 62 4.31 -12.04 17.00
N LEU A 63 4.91 -10.90 16.62
CA LEU A 63 6.36 -10.70 16.68
C LEU A 63 6.87 -10.79 18.13
N ASP A 64 6.20 -10.15 19.08
CA ASP A 64 6.58 -10.19 20.48
C ASP A 64 6.53 -11.63 21.04
N GLN A 65 5.50 -12.40 20.68
CA GLN A 65 5.41 -13.83 21.05
C GLN A 65 6.59 -14.66 20.52
N GLU A 66 7.03 -14.39 19.28
CA GLU A 66 8.20 -15.07 18.71
C GLU A 66 9.49 -14.66 19.45
N PHE A 67 9.68 -13.37 19.77
CA PHE A 67 10.85 -12.90 20.51
C PHE A 67 10.94 -13.43 21.93
N ARG A 68 9.79 -13.62 22.60
CA ARG A 68 9.70 -14.25 23.93
C ARG A 68 10.28 -15.66 23.99
N LYS A 69 10.24 -16.41 22.87
CA LYS A 69 10.86 -17.74 22.77
C LYS A 69 12.39 -17.65 22.90
N PHE A 70 12.98 -16.47 22.65
CA PHE A 70 14.39 -16.18 22.79
C PHE A 70 14.70 -15.29 24.01
N SER A 71 13.79 -15.26 25.00
CA SER A 71 13.92 -14.44 26.20
C SER A 71 14.12 -12.95 25.90
N SER A 72 13.48 -12.48 24.83
CA SER A 72 13.48 -11.08 24.43
C SER A 72 12.05 -10.57 24.29
N SER A 73 11.87 -9.26 24.04
CA SER A 73 10.56 -8.67 23.80
C SER A 73 10.64 -7.52 22.80
N LEU A 74 9.57 -7.28 22.06
CA LEU A 74 9.43 -6.13 21.20
C LEU A 74 9.13 -4.89 22.05
N GLN A 75 9.99 -3.87 21.94
CA GLN A 75 9.79 -2.59 22.63
C GLN A 75 8.87 -1.71 21.79
N VAL A 76 7.63 -1.53 22.23
CA VAL A 76 6.62 -0.71 21.53
C VAL A 76 6.49 0.65 22.23
N TYR A 77 6.56 1.72 21.45
CA TYR A 77 6.47 3.10 21.95
C TYR A 77 5.35 3.87 21.25
N PHE A 78 4.75 4.81 21.98
CA PHE A 78 3.84 5.81 21.47
C PHE A 78 4.45 7.18 21.67
N SER A 79 5.14 7.70 20.67
CA SER A 79 5.83 9.00 20.68
C SER A 79 6.44 9.31 19.32
N SER A 80 7.01 10.50 19.13
CA SER A 80 7.83 10.74 17.93
C SER A 80 9.13 9.92 17.96
N PRO A 81 9.64 9.49 16.80
CA PRO A 81 10.89 8.73 16.71
C PRO A 81 12.06 9.42 17.39
N GLU A 82 12.16 10.74 17.26
CA GLU A 82 13.26 11.53 17.86
C GLU A 82 13.25 11.44 19.39
N ILE A 83 12.08 11.49 20.02
CA ILE A 83 11.94 11.35 21.48
C ILE A 83 12.29 9.92 21.89
N VAL A 84 11.83 8.91 21.14
CA VAL A 84 12.10 7.51 21.45
C VAL A 84 13.61 7.23 21.37
N PHE A 85 14.27 7.61 20.29
CA PHE A 85 15.73 7.42 20.17
C PHE A 85 16.52 8.23 21.20
N GLY A 86 16.03 9.41 21.57
CA GLY A 86 16.57 10.17 22.69
C GLY A 86 16.53 9.37 24.00
N ARG A 87 15.40 8.77 24.36
CA ARG A 87 15.23 7.91 25.55
C ARG A 87 16.05 6.64 25.47
N LEU A 88 16.10 5.97 24.32
CA LEU A 88 16.90 4.75 24.13
C LEU A 88 18.39 5.04 24.33
N ALA A 89 18.88 6.19 23.87
CA ALA A 89 20.29 6.60 24.06
C ALA A 89 20.65 6.93 25.52
N THR A 90 19.66 7.17 26.41
CA THR A 90 19.91 7.27 27.86
C THR A 90 19.91 5.90 28.54
N LYS A 91 19.27 4.89 27.96
CA LYS A 91 19.14 3.53 28.51
C LYS A 91 20.27 2.61 28.04
N TYR A 92 20.73 2.76 26.81
CA TYR A 92 21.73 1.91 26.16
C TYR A 92 22.88 2.74 25.57
N SER A 93 24.05 2.11 25.45
CA SER A 93 25.12 2.59 24.57
C SER A 93 24.82 2.08 23.15
N ILE A 94 24.05 2.86 22.37
CA ILE A 94 23.64 2.46 21.03
C ILE A 94 24.86 2.54 20.10
N HIS A 95 25.20 1.43 19.43
CA HIS A 95 26.23 1.40 18.40
C HIS A 95 25.67 1.78 17.05
N SER A 96 24.63 1.07 16.60
CA SER A 96 23.99 1.31 15.32
C SER A 96 22.48 1.11 15.40
N VAL A 97 21.74 1.82 14.55
CA VAL A 97 20.31 1.62 14.30
C VAL A 97 20.12 1.10 12.89
N PHE A 98 19.39 -0.01 12.77
CA PHE A 98 19.09 -0.69 11.54
C PHE A 98 17.59 -0.58 11.23
N THR A 99 17.25 -0.42 9.94
CA THR A 99 15.86 -0.38 9.49
C THR A 99 15.76 -0.79 8.02
N ASN A 100 14.56 -0.98 7.50
CA ASN A 100 14.34 -1.18 6.08
C ASN A 100 13.89 0.12 5.40
N THR A 101 14.33 0.36 4.18
CA THR A 101 14.02 1.59 3.42
C THR A 101 12.53 1.73 3.15
N ASP A 102 12.01 2.93 3.35
CA ASP A 102 10.67 3.33 2.91
C ASP A 102 10.77 4.26 1.69
N TYR A 103 9.74 4.25 0.84
CA TYR A 103 9.72 4.95 -0.46
C TYR A 103 8.77 6.15 -0.46
N GLU A 104 8.03 6.35 0.62
CA GLU A 104 7.11 7.48 0.76
C GLU A 104 7.86 8.76 1.17
N PRO A 105 7.60 9.94 0.56
CA PRO A 105 8.35 11.17 0.82
C PRO A 105 8.39 11.59 2.30
N ALA A 106 7.27 11.44 3.01
CA ALA A 106 7.20 11.73 4.44
C ALA A 106 8.10 10.80 5.27
N ALA A 107 8.15 9.52 4.90
CA ALA A 107 9.01 8.53 5.57
C ALA A 107 10.50 8.80 5.32
N ILE A 108 10.87 9.17 4.09
CA ILE A 108 12.25 9.55 3.73
C ILE A 108 12.68 10.76 4.57
N THR A 109 11.82 11.78 4.68
CA THR A 109 12.10 12.99 5.48
C THR A 109 12.25 12.65 6.97
N ARG A 110 11.40 11.81 7.53
CA ARG A 110 11.49 11.32 8.91
C ARG A 110 12.80 10.56 9.15
N ASP A 111 13.14 9.63 8.26
CA ASP A 111 14.33 8.80 8.38
C ASP A 111 15.60 9.64 8.34
N GLN A 112 15.64 10.67 7.49
CA GLN A 112 16.76 11.62 7.45
C GLN A 112 16.92 12.39 8.77
N LYS A 113 15.82 12.88 9.36
CA LYS A 113 15.84 13.56 10.67
C LYS A 113 16.38 12.66 11.78
N VAL A 114 15.91 11.40 11.81
CA VAL A 114 16.40 10.41 12.79
C VAL A 114 17.87 10.10 12.57
N ALA A 115 18.31 9.90 11.32
CA ALA A 115 19.70 9.65 11.00
C ALA A 115 20.62 10.80 11.42
N ASP A 116 20.21 12.06 11.21
CA ASP A 116 20.98 13.23 11.61
C ASP A 116 21.07 13.37 13.14
N LEU A 117 19.98 13.11 13.85
CA LEU A 117 19.95 13.08 15.33
C LEU A 117 20.89 12.00 15.90
N LEU A 118 20.88 10.81 15.31
CA LEU A 118 21.74 9.69 15.72
C LEU A 118 23.22 9.98 15.42
N ARG A 119 23.52 10.49 14.22
CA ARG A 119 24.88 10.87 13.82
C ARG A 119 25.49 11.91 14.76
N ALA A 120 24.69 12.89 15.22
CA ALA A 120 25.14 13.88 16.21
C ALA A 120 25.53 13.27 17.57
N LYS A 121 25.12 12.02 17.82
CA LYS A 121 25.48 11.23 19.03
C LYS A 121 26.54 10.16 18.76
N GLY A 122 27.12 10.10 17.56
CA GLY A 122 28.09 9.08 17.15
C GLY A 122 27.47 7.70 16.87
N VAL A 123 26.15 7.63 16.63
CA VAL A 123 25.41 6.40 16.30
C VAL A 123 25.22 6.30 14.80
N GLU A 124 25.56 5.14 14.22
CA GLU A 124 25.35 4.87 12.81
C GLU A 124 23.89 4.52 12.51
N PHE A 125 23.37 4.96 11.35
CA PHE A 125 22.02 4.63 10.87
C PHE A 125 22.10 3.91 9.53
N HIS A 126 21.60 2.66 9.47
CA HIS A 126 21.65 1.80 8.31
C HIS A 126 20.26 1.48 7.82
N SER A 127 20.03 1.66 6.51
CA SER A 127 18.76 1.36 5.85
C SER A 127 18.95 0.37 4.71
N PHE A 128 18.08 -0.66 4.63
CA PHE A 128 18.23 -1.79 3.73
C PHE A 128 17.01 -1.99 2.84
N LYS A 129 17.23 -2.44 1.60
CA LYS A 129 16.18 -2.78 0.66
C LYS A 129 15.39 -3.99 1.16
N ASP A 130 14.07 -3.84 1.33
CA ASP A 130 13.21 -4.93 1.78
C ASP A 130 11.81 -4.93 1.16
N GLN A 131 11.18 -3.76 0.98
CA GLN A 131 9.81 -3.64 0.46
C GLN A 131 9.68 -3.90 -1.04
N VAL A 132 10.79 -3.93 -1.77
CA VAL A 132 10.87 -4.11 -3.21
C VAL A 132 11.95 -5.13 -3.57
N VAL A 133 11.85 -5.74 -4.73
CA VAL A 133 12.90 -6.64 -5.26
C VAL A 133 14.09 -5.83 -5.76
N PHE A 134 13.83 -4.78 -6.51
CA PHE A 134 14.85 -3.85 -6.96
C PHE A 134 14.62 -2.47 -6.34
N HIS A 135 15.71 -1.90 -5.84
CA HIS A 135 15.75 -0.58 -5.23
C HIS A 135 15.71 0.51 -6.32
N GLN A 136 15.42 1.76 -5.94
CA GLN A 136 15.56 2.92 -6.82
C GLN A 136 16.93 2.89 -7.52
N ASN A 137 17.01 3.28 -8.76
CA ASN A 137 18.23 3.24 -9.58
C ASN A 137 18.74 1.85 -9.97
N GLU A 138 18.12 0.76 -9.52
CA GLU A 138 18.49 -0.58 -9.99
C GLU A 138 17.82 -0.95 -11.32
N VAL A 139 16.65 -0.39 -11.63
CA VAL A 139 15.92 -0.58 -12.90
C VAL A 139 15.77 0.76 -13.61
N VAL A 140 16.81 1.19 -14.26
CA VAL A 140 16.88 2.46 -15.00
C VAL A 140 17.25 2.24 -16.46
N LYS A 141 17.01 3.27 -17.29
CA LYS A 141 17.44 3.30 -18.68
C LYS A 141 18.97 3.34 -18.78
N THR A 142 19.49 3.16 -19.98
CA THR A 142 20.95 3.21 -20.27
C THR A 142 21.58 4.55 -19.95
N ASP A 143 20.81 5.64 -19.98
CA ASP A 143 21.22 7.00 -19.61
C ASP A 143 21.09 7.30 -18.11
N GLY A 144 20.71 6.30 -17.30
CA GLY A 144 20.48 6.43 -15.84
C GLY A 144 19.13 7.03 -15.45
N MET A 145 18.30 7.45 -16.42
CA MET A 145 16.98 8.02 -16.14
C MET A 145 15.94 6.94 -15.77
N PRO A 146 14.97 7.25 -14.89
CA PRO A 146 13.92 6.32 -14.54
C PRO A 146 12.99 6.03 -15.71
N TYR A 147 12.39 4.84 -15.72
CA TYR A 147 11.30 4.54 -16.62
C TYR A 147 10.00 5.19 -16.15
N THR A 148 9.23 5.72 -17.11
CA THR A 148 7.90 6.31 -16.87
C THR A 148 6.79 5.57 -17.61
N VAL A 149 7.12 4.45 -18.27
CA VAL A 149 6.20 3.56 -18.98
C VAL A 149 6.44 2.13 -18.48
N PHE A 150 5.38 1.43 -18.13
CA PHE A 150 5.46 0.11 -17.50
C PHE A 150 6.07 -0.97 -18.39
N THR A 151 5.68 -1.04 -19.65
CA THR A 151 6.13 -2.12 -20.55
C THR A 151 7.66 -2.21 -20.66
N PRO A 152 8.41 -1.13 -20.97
CA PRO A 152 9.87 -1.19 -21.00
C PRO A 152 10.48 -1.38 -19.61
N TYR A 153 9.87 -0.84 -18.54
CA TYR A 153 10.29 -1.08 -17.16
C TYR A 153 10.20 -2.57 -16.80
N SER A 154 9.04 -3.19 -17.01
CA SER A 154 8.81 -4.61 -16.73
C SER A 154 9.77 -5.52 -17.48
N LYS A 155 10.05 -5.22 -18.76
CA LYS A 155 11.05 -5.95 -19.55
C LYS A 155 12.43 -5.87 -18.90
N ARG A 156 12.90 -4.66 -18.56
CA ARG A 156 14.20 -4.46 -17.94
C ARG A 156 14.28 -5.08 -16.55
N TRP A 157 13.21 -5.02 -15.77
CA TRP A 157 13.08 -5.63 -14.46
C TRP A 157 13.25 -7.16 -14.55
N LYS A 158 12.58 -7.82 -15.50
CA LYS A 158 12.68 -9.27 -15.73
C LYS A 158 14.07 -9.69 -16.22
N GLU A 159 14.66 -8.93 -17.14
CA GLU A 159 16.05 -9.15 -17.60
C GLU A 159 17.02 -9.11 -16.43
N LYS A 160 16.87 -8.12 -15.54
CA LYS A 160 17.71 -7.99 -14.35
C LYS A 160 17.51 -9.14 -13.37
N LEU A 161 16.27 -9.57 -13.15
CA LEU A 161 15.97 -10.71 -12.28
C LEU A 161 16.59 -12.00 -12.82
N ALA A 162 16.56 -12.21 -14.12
CA ALA A 162 17.20 -13.38 -14.75
C ALA A 162 18.73 -13.37 -14.61
N ALA A 163 19.35 -12.18 -14.65
CA ALA A 163 20.79 -12.02 -14.49
C ALA A 163 21.27 -12.06 -13.03
N HIS A 164 20.42 -11.71 -12.07
CA HIS A 164 20.75 -11.59 -10.65
C HIS A 164 19.68 -12.29 -9.82
N PRO A 165 19.89 -13.58 -9.47
CA PRO A 165 18.98 -14.33 -8.62
C PRO A 165 18.70 -13.62 -7.29
N ILE A 166 17.48 -13.74 -6.79
CA ILE A 166 17.06 -13.15 -5.51
C ILE A 166 17.86 -13.79 -4.37
N GLN A 167 18.46 -12.95 -3.56
CA GLN A 167 19.09 -13.34 -2.30
C GLN A 167 18.05 -13.28 -1.17
N PHE A 168 18.00 -14.32 -0.34
CA PHE A 168 17.21 -14.37 0.88
C PHE A 168 18.05 -14.06 2.10
N PHE A 169 17.39 -13.54 3.16
CA PHE A 169 18.00 -13.16 4.42
C PHE A 169 17.35 -13.93 5.56
N GLU A 170 17.97 -15.02 5.97
CA GLU A 170 17.42 -15.96 6.98
C GLU A 170 17.50 -15.36 8.40
N SER A 171 16.85 -14.22 8.61
CA SER A 171 16.85 -13.49 9.89
C SER A 171 16.23 -14.30 11.04
N GLU A 172 15.29 -15.17 10.75
CA GLU A 172 14.69 -16.09 11.70
C GLU A 172 15.67 -17.05 12.35
N LYS A 173 16.79 -17.36 11.71
CA LYS A 173 17.84 -18.23 12.25
C LYS A 173 18.75 -17.53 13.26
N LEU A 174 18.74 -16.20 13.30
CA LEU A 174 19.63 -15.38 14.11
C LEU A 174 18.98 -14.76 15.35
N LEU A 175 17.73 -15.11 15.65
CA LEU A 175 16.97 -14.51 16.76
C LEU A 175 17.60 -14.74 18.15
N HIS A 176 18.52 -15.68 18.28
CA HIS A 176 19.34 -15.87 19.49
C HIS A 176 20.27 -14.68 19.79
N ASN A 177 20.51 -13.78 18.82
CA ASN A 177 21.27 -12.54 18.98
C ASN A 177 20.40 -11.35 19.43
N LEU A 178 19.11 -11.57 19.70
CA LEU A 178 18.27 -10.58 20.35
C LEU A 178 18.77 -10.30 21.77
N LYS A 179 18.64 -9.03 22.20
CA LYS A 179 18.93 -8.65 23.56
C LYS A 179 17.99 -9.37 24.52
N TYR A 180 18.53 -9.96 25.60
CA TYR A 180 17.73 -10.43 26.71
C TYR A 180 16.91 -9.28 27.32
N LEU A 181 15.60 -9.35 27.24
CA LEU A 181 14.65 -8.37 27.76
C LEU A 181 13.46 -9.09 28.37
N SER A 182 13.39 -9.08 29.72
CA SER A 182 12.22 -9.61 30.43
C SER A 182 11.18 -8.49 30.51
N SER A 183 10.10 -8.64 29.77
CA SER A 183 8.92 -7.78 29.88
C SER A 183 7.66 -8.60 29.60
N ASP A 184 6.73 -8.64 30.56
CA ASP A 184 5.42 -9.25 30.35
C ASP A 184 4.38 -8.27 29.81
N TYR A 185 4.75 -6.99 29.71
CA TYR A 185 3.90 -5.93 29.22
C TYR A 185 4.01 -5.80 27.71
N PHE A 186 2.86 -5.82 27.05
CA PHE A 186 2.68 -5.42 25.66
C PHE A 186 1.49 -4.43 25.60
N PRO A 187 1.64 -3.22 25.03
CA PRO A 187 0.61 -2.18 25.10
C PRO A 187 -0.62 -2.55 24.30
N GLU A 188 -1.80 -2.25 24.85
CA GLU A 188 -3.08 -2.41 24.19
C GLU A 188 -3.41 -1.17 23.32
N LEU A 189 -4.22 -1.35 22.27
CA LEU A 189 -4.58 -0.25 21.36
C LEU A 189 -5.36 0.87 22.06
N ASN A 190 -6.13 0.55 23.10
CA ASN A 190 -6.89 1.58 23.85
C ASN A 190 -5.97 2.55 24.61
N GLU A 191 -4.76 2.15 24.95
CA GLU A 191 -3.77 3.04 25.60
C GLU A 191 -3.27 4.14 24.66
N ILE A 192 -3.41 3.95 23.35
CA ILE A 192 -3.07 4.94 22.32
C ILE A 192 -4.32 5.54 21.63
N GLY A 193 -5.51 5.31 22.20
CA GLY A 193 -6.76 5.93 21.76
C GLY A 193 -7.51 5.19 20.65
N TYR A 194 -7.19 3.91 20.39
CA TYR A 194 -7.85 3.10 19.36
C TYR A 194 -8.50 1.86 19.93
N ASN A 195 -9.56 1.38 19.26
CA ASN A 195 -10.30 0.19 19.65
C ASN A 195 -9.91 -1.00 18.79
N THR A 196 -9.73 -2.16 19.41
CA THR A 196 -9.54 -3.42 18.68
C THR A 196 -10.82 -3.81 17.97
N GLN A 197 -10.75 -4.06 16.67
CA GLN A 197 -11.88 -4.46 15.83
C GLN A 197 -11.96 -5.98 15.71
N ASN A 198 -13.19 -6.51 15.79
CA ASN A 198 -13.44 -7.93 15.49
C ASN A 198 -13.63 -8.13 14.00
N ILE A 199 -12.53 -8.12 13.24
CA ILE A 199 -12.51 -8.29 11.80
C ILE A 199 -11.59 -9.44 11.40
N ALA A 200 -12.00 -10.19 10.38
CA ALA A 200 -11.16 -11.20 9.74
C ALA A 200 -10.29 -10.52 8.67
N PHE A 201 -8.98 -10.73 8.76
CA PHE A 201 -8.05 -10.27 7.73
C PHE A 201 -7.79 -11.39 6.71
N PRO A 202 -7.43 -11.06 5.46
CA PRO A 202 -7.03 -12.04 4.47
C PRO A 202 -5.88 -12.93 4.99
N SER A 203 -5.81 -14.17 4.50
CA SER A 203 -4.64 -15.03 4.75
C SER A 203 -3.41 -14.47 4.03
N ARG A 204 -2.24 -14.67 4.62
CA ARG A 204 -0.95 -14.41 3.96
C ARG A 204 -0.47 -15.57 3.08
N GLU A 205 -1.14 -16.71 3.17
CA GLU A 205 -0.82 -17.90 2.37
C GLU A 205 -1.47 -17.80 1.00
N ILE A 206 -0.74 -18.19 -0.03
CA ILE A 206 -1.24 -18.26 -1.42
C ILE A 206 -1.23 -19.72 -1.84
N ASP A 207 -2.36 -20.15 -2.38
CA ASP A 207 -2.51 -21.43 -3.05
C ASP A 207 -1.94 -21.33 -4.48
N GLU A 208 -1.22 -22.37 -4.91
CA GLU A 208 -0.72 -22.54 -6.28
C GLU A 208 -1.85 -22.47 -7.31
N HIS A 209 -2.98 -23.14 -7.04
CA HIS A 209 -4.15 -23.14 -7.93
C HIS A 209 -4.74 -21.73 -8.13
N LEU A 210 -4.66 -20.86 -7.14
CA LEU A 210 -5.08 -19.48 -7.31
C LEU A 210 -4.20 -18.77 -8.35
N LEU A 211 -2.89 -18.99 -8.31
CA LEU A 211 -1.97 -18.35 -9.26
C LEU A 211 -2.07 -18.95 -10.67
N GLU A 212 -2.22 -20.25 -10.80
CA GLU A 212 -2.42 -20.93 -12.10
C GLU A 212 -3.66 -20.40 -12.84
N ASN A 213 -4.75 -20.14 -12.10
CA ASN A 213 -6.01 -19.64 -12.66
C ASN A 213 -6.07 -18.11 -12.73
N TYR A 214 -5.11 -17.39 -12.14
CA TYR A 214 -5.14 -15.95 -11.96
C TYR A 214 -5.35 -15.18 -13.26
N ALA A 215 -4.65 -15.55 -14.34
CA ALA A 215 -4.72 -14.85 -15.62
C ALA A 215 -6.13 -14.83 -16.23
N GLY A 216 -6.87 -15.93 -16.12
CA GLY A 216 -8.21 -16.07 -16.67
C GLY A 216 -9.31 -15.47 -15.80
N MET A 217 -9.11 -15.43 -14.48
CA MET A 217 -10.18 -15.16 -13.53
C MET A 217 -10.04 -13.82 -12.79
N ARG A 218 -8.85 -13.22 -12.78
CA ARG A 218 -8.53 -12.00 -12.01
C ARG A 218 -9.43 -10.80 -12.25
N ASP A 219 -10.15 -10.77 -13.36
CA ASP A 219 -11.01 -9.63 -13.73
C ASP A 219 -12.46 -9.76 -13.26
N PHE A 220 -12.86 -10.90 -12.71
CA PHE A 220 -14.22 -11.19 -12.30
C PHE A 220 -14.41 -10.93 -10.78
N PRO A 221 -15.07 -9.82 -10.38
CA PRO A 221 -15.17 -9.43 -8.97
C PRO A 221 -16.08 -10.35 -8.15
N ALA A 222 -16.98 -11.11 -8.78
CA ALA A 222 -17.81 -12.09 -8.09
C ALA A 222 -17.02 -13.33 -7.64
N GLU A 223 -15.87 -13.59 -8.27
CA GLU A 223 -15.07 -14.76 -8.00
C GLU A 223 -14.05 -14.49 -6.89
N ASN A 224 -13.82 -15.47 -6.03
CA ASN A 224 -12.83 -15.35 -4.94
C ASN A 224 -11.45 -15.85 -5.39
N VAL A 225 -10.92 -15.28 -6.47
CA VAL A 225 -9.70 -15.73 -7.17
C VAL A 225 -8.57 -14.71 -7.13
N THR A 226 -8.67 -13.69 -6.29
CA THR A 226 -7.59 -12.73 -6.03
C THR A 226 -6.91 -13.04 -4.71
N SER A 227 -5.60 -12.81 -4.65
CA SER A 227 -4.78 -13.16 -3.48
C SER A 227 -5.11 -12.35 -2.23
N ARG A 228 -5.70 -11.17 -2.37
CA ARG A 228 -5.93 -10.17 -1.29
C ARG A 228 -4.70 -9.86 -0.43
N LEU A 229 -3.51 -10.07 -0.97
CA LEU A 229 -2.23 -9.85 -0.26
C LEU A 229 -1.87 -8.38 -0.05
N GLY A 230 -2.67 -7.44 -0.54
CA GLY A 230 -2.36 -6.01 -0.46
C GLY A 230 -2.01 -5.55 0.95
N VAL A 231 -2.79 -5.95 1.97
CA VAL A 231 -2.53 -5.60 3.37
C VAL A 231 -1.21 -6.19 3.88
N HIS A 232 -0.90 -7.42 3.49
CA HIS A 232 0.35 -8.09 3.88
C HIS A 232 1.58 -7.45 3.21
N LEU A 233 1.45 -7.04 1.95
CA LEU A 233 2.50 -6.32 1.22
C LEU A 233 2.66 -4.88 1.75
N ARG A 234 1.57 -4.23 2.18
CA ARG A 234 1.63 -2.89 2.80
C ARG A 234 2.41 -2.91 4.11
N PHE A 235 2.13 -3.87 4.99
CA PHE A 235 2.75 -3.95 6.31
C PHE A 235 3.93 -4.93 6.39
N GLY A 236 4.34 -5.49 5.25
CA GLY A 236 5.52 -6.34 5.13
C GLY A 236 5.48 -7.62 5.95
N THR A 237 4.28 -8.16 6.19
CA THR A 237 4.09 -9.44 6.90
C THR A 237 4.37 -10.66 6.01
N ILE A 238 4.62 -10.42 4.72
CA ILE A 238 5.07 -11.40 3.73
C ILE A 238 6.32 -10.87 3.02
N SER A 239 7.26 -11.75 2.69
CA SER A 239 8.45 -11.39 1.91
C SER A 239 8.10 -11.20 0.43
N ILE A 240 8.36 -10.00 -0.11
CA ILE A 240 8.22 -9.73 -1.54
C ILE A 240 9.18 -10.59 -2.38
N ARG A 241 10.35 -10.97 -1.85
CA ARG A 241 11.33 -11.82 -2.53
C ARG A 241 10.81 -13.24 -2.68
N LYS A 242 10.31 -13.85 -1.59
CA LYS A 242 9.69 -15.18 -1.63
C LYS A 242 8.47 -15.21 -2.52
N LEU A 243 7.61 -14.18 -2.42
CA LEU A 243 6.42 -14.05 -3.25
C LEU A 243 6.79 -13.92 -4.75
N THR A 244 7.86 -13.20 -5.08
CA THR A 244 8.32 -13.06 -6.46
C THR A 244 8.79 -14.39 -7.04
N VAL A 245 9.59 -15.16 -6.29
CA VAL A 245 10.04 -16.47 -6.71
C VAL A 245 8.86 -17.42 -6.91
N PHE A 246 7.90 -17.39 -6.00
CA PHE A 246 6.67 -18.17 -6.12
C PHE A 246 5.85 -17.76 -7.36
N ALA A 247 5.69 -16.46 -7.60
CA ALA A 247 4.99 -15.94 -8.77
C ALA A 247 5.66 -16.33 -10.09
N GLN A 248 7.00 -16.38 -10.16
CA GLN A 248 7.73 -16.82 -11.33
C GLN A 248 7.42 -18.27 -11.74
N GLN A 249 7.12 -19.14 -10.77
CA GLN A 249 6.80 -20.54 -11.03
C GLN A 249 5.40 -20.74 -11.59
N TYR A 250 4.41 -19.95 -11.10
CA TYR A 250 3.00 -20.29 -11.31
C TYR A 250 2.25 -19.28 -12.17
N SER A 251 2.65 -17.98 -12.22
CA SER A 251 1.87 -16.98 -12.95
C SER A 251 2.68 -15.75 -13.34
N GLU A 252 3.01 -15.65 -14.61
CA GLU A 252 3.64 -14.42 -15.14
C GLU A 252 2.74 -13.19 -14.99
N VAL A 253 1.41 -13.37 -15.08
CA VAL A 253 0.45 -12.28 -14.91
C VAL A 253 0.47 -11.77 -13.47
N PHE A 254 0.54 -12.66 -12.48
CA PHE A 254 0.67 -12.26 -11.08
C PHE A 254 2.04 -11.61 -10.79
N LEU A 255 3.12 -12.13 -11.39
CA LEU A 255 4.44 -11.51 -11.31
C LEU A 255 4.40 -10.07 -11.84
N ASN A 256 3.69 -9.81 -12.94
CA ASN A 256 3.53 -8.45 -13.46
C ASN A 256 2.82 -7.51 -12.47
N GLU A 257 1.90 -7.99 -11.63
CA GLU A 257 1.28 -7.16 -10.59
C GLU A 257 2.30 -6.77 -9.50
N LEU A 258 3.23 -7.66 -9.15
CA LEU A 258 4.33 -7.33 -8.23
C LEU A 258 5.31 -6.32 -8.85
N ILE A 259 5.54 -6.42 -10.16
CA ILE A 259 6.35 -5.46 -10.92
C ILE A 259 5.64 -4.09 -10.99
N TRP A 260 4.31 -4.04 -11.17
CA TRP A 260 3.54 -2.80 -11.09
C TRP A 260 3.70 -2.10 -9.74
N ARG A 261 3.66 -2.87 -8.63
CA ARG A 261 3.89 -2.33 -7.30
C ARG A 261 5.29 -1.70 -7.20
N ASN A 262 6.35 -2.39 -7.64
CA ASN A 262 7.71 -1.85 -7.67
C ASN A 262 7.79 -0.59 -8.55
N PHE A 263 7.17 -0.61 -9.74
CA PHE A 263 7.14 0.51 -10.66
C PHE A 263 6.53 1.78 -10.04
N TYR A 264 5.38 1.68 -9.37
CA TYR A 264 4.77 2.83 -8.71
C TYR A 264 5.61 3.35 -7.53
N MET A 265 6.31 2.49 -6.80
CA MET A 265 7.25 2.93 -5.77
C MET A 265 8.45 3.68 -6.38
N ASP A 266 8.98 3.20 -7.50
CA ASP A 266 10.05 3.89 -8.23
C ASP A 266 9.59 5.25 -8.79
N ILE A 267 8.35 5.33 -9.32
CA ILE A 267 7.76 6.60 -9.76
C ILE A 267 7.68 7.58 -8.60
N LEU A 268 7.16 7.17 -7.45
CA LEU A 268 7.03 8.04 -6.28
C LEU A 268 8.39 8.50 -5.76
N TRP A 269 9.39 7.63 -5.79
CA TRP A 269 10.77 7.96 -5.39
C TRP A 269 11.40 9.01 -6.30
N HIS A 270 11.33 8.84 -7.61
CA HIS A 270 11.97 9.73 -8.57
C HIS A 270 11.17 11.02 -8.83
N PHE A 271 9.85 10.97 -8.63
CA PHE A 271 8.93 12.08 -8.88
C PHE A 271 8.02 12.33 -7.67
N PRO A 272 8.59 12.75 -6.51
CA PRO A 272 7.84 12.89 -5.26
C PRO A 272 6.69 13.90 -5.35
N HIS A 273 6.74 14.85 -6.30
CA HIS A 273 5.64 15.78 -6.57
C HIS A 273 4.33 15.05 -6.97
N ALA A 274 4.44 13.85 -7.55
CA ALA A 274 3.28 13.06 -7.95
C ALA A 274 2.41 12.63 -6.76
N ALA A 275 2.92 12.67 -5.52
CA ALA A 275 2.13 12.43 -4.33
C ALA A 275 0.97 13.45 -4.15
N GLU A 276 1.17 14.69 -4.61
CA GLU A 276 0.22 15.80 -4.38
C GLU A 276 -0.30 16.42 -5.68
N LYS A 277 0.46 16.30 -6.78
CA LYS A 277 0.17 16.92 -8.08
C LYS A 277 0.06 15.87 -9.17
N SER A 278 -0.52 16.24 -10.29
CA SER A 278 -0.53 15.38 -11.46
C SER A 278 0.90 15.10 -11.93
N PHE A 279 1.21 13.83 -12.24
CA PHE A 279 2.50 13.46 -12.83
C PHE A 279 2.75 14.24 -14.14
N LYS A 280 1.69 14.42 -14.96
CA LYS A 280 1.69 15.28 -16.12
C LYS A 280 1.12 16.65 -15.72
N PRO A 281 1.93 17.72 -15.58
CA PRO A 281 1.49 19.01 -15.02
C PRO A 281 0.30 19.65 -15.74
N ALA A 282 0.15 19.42 -17.05
CA ALA A 282 -0.98 19.96 -17.82
C ALA A 282 -2.35 19.53 -17.26
N TYR A 283 -2.43 18.37 -16.61
CA TYR A 283 -3.68 17.87 -16.04
C TYR A 283 -4.11 18.60 -14.75
N ASP A 284 -3.24 19.39 -14.15
CA ASP A 284 -3.61 20.25 -13.01
C ASP A 284 -4.47 21.46 -13.44
N HIS A 285 -4.57 21.73 -14.76
CA HIS A 285 -5.42 22.77 -15.33
C HIS A 285 -6.84 22.31 -15.68
N ILE A 286 -7.20 21.06 -15.40
CA ILE A 286 -8.56 20.57 -15.63
C ILE A 286 -9.52 21.29 -14.68
N GLU A 287 -10.57 21.89 -15.25
CA GLU A 287 -11.65 22.53 -14.48
C GLU A 287 -12.62 21.47 -13.95
N TRP A 288 -12.37 20.99 -12.74
CA TRP A 288 -13.24 20.02 -12.05
C TRP A 288 -14.52 20.70 -11.60
N LEU A 289 -15.65 19.98 -11.61
CA LEU A 289 -16.92 20.45 -11.04
C LEU A 289 -16.89 20.43 -9.52
N ASN A 290 -16.33 19.38 -8.95
CA ASN A 290 -16.18 19.18 -7.51
C ASN A 290 -17.51 19.36 -6.74
N ASP A 291 -18.60 18.79 -7.26
CA ASP A 291 -19.90 18.81 -6.60
C ASP A 291 -19.86 17.90 -5.36
N GLU A 292 -20.06 18.49 -4.18
CA GLU A 292 -19.99 17.78 -2.90
C GLU A 292 -21.12 16.77 -2.72
N GLN A 293 -22.32 17.05 -3.26
CA GLN A 293 -23.46 16.14 -3.14
C GLN A 293 -23.26 14.90 -4.02
N ASP A 294 -22.75 15.08 -5.25
CA ASP A 294 -22.40 13.98 -6.12
C ASP A 294 -21.24 13.16 -5.55
N PHE A 295 -20.27 13.80 -4.90
CA PHE A 295 -19.20 13.11 -4.18
C PHE A 295 -19.73 12.28 -3.02
N GLU A 296 -20.62 12.82 -2.20
CA GLU A 296 -21.23 12.08 -1.09
C GLU A 296 -22.04 10.86 -1.59
N ARG A 297 -22.81 11.03 -2.67
CA ARG A 297 -23.54 9.92 -3.31
C ARG A 297 -22.59 8.85 -3.83
N TRP A 298 -21.47 9.24 -4.41
CA TRP A 298 -20.41 8.30 -4.81
C TRP A 298 -19.81 7.59 -3.59
N CYS A 299 -19.43 8.31 -2.55
CA CYS A 299 -18.87 7.76 -1.31
C CYS A 299 -19.81 6.73 -0.65
N THR A 300 -21.12 6.99 -0.68
CA THR A 300 -22.12 6.13 -0.03
C THR A 300 -22.67 5.01 -0.95
N GLY A 301 -22.21 4.94 -2.19
CA GLY A 301 -22.69 3.94 -3.17
C GLY A 301 -24.18 4.12 -3.53
N GLN A 302 -24.55 5.35 -3.89
CA GLN A 302 -25.91 5.78 -4.26
C GLN A 302 -25.93 6.55 -5.59
N THR A 303 -25.02 6.20 -6.51
CA THR A 303 -24.89 6.88 -7.80
C THR A 303 -25.97 6.49 -8.82
N GLY A 304 -26.67 5.39 -8.58
CA GLY A 304 -27.60 4.80 -9.54
C GLY A 304 -26.90 3.99 -10.66
N TYR A 305 -25.61 3.72 -10.49
CA TYR A 305 -24.82 2.83 -11.33
C TYR A 305 -24.40 1.60 -10.51
N PRO A 306 -25.09 0.44 -10.68
CA PRO A 306 -25.01 -0.68 -9.74
C PRO A 306 -23.58 -1.20 -9.49
N LEU A 307 -22.73 -1.25 -10.52
CA LEU A 307 -21.34 -1.72 -10.36
C LEU A 307 -20.48 -0.71 -9.56
N VAL A 308 -20.73 0.59 -9.74
CA VAL A 308 -20.07 1.65 -8.97
C VAL A 308 -20.51 1.59 -7.51
N ASP A 309 -21.82 1.50 -7.29
CA ASP A 309 -22.42 1.46 -5.96
C ASP A 309 -21.98 0.21 -5.20
N ALA A 310 -21.93 -0.95 -5.87
CA ALA A 310 -21.42 -2.19 -5.29
C ALA A 310 -19.98 -2.06 -4.83
N GLY A 311 -19.12 -1.45 -5.64
CA GLY A 311 -17.72 -1.22 -5.28
C GLY A 311 -17.55 -0.32 -4.07
N MET A 312 -18.29 0.77 -4.00
CA MET A 312 -18.19 1.71 -2.89
C MET A 312 -18.74 1.11 -1.58
N ARG A 313 -19.83 0.31 -1.66
CA ARG A 313 -20.35 -0.40 -0.48
C ARG A 313 -19.42 -1.50 0.00
N GLU A 314 -18.80 -2.29 -0.91
CA GLU A 314 -17.77 -3.26 -0.54
C GLU A 314 -16.63 -2.57 0.20
N LEU A 315 -16.13 -1.45 -0.33
CA LEU A 315 -15.06 -0.66 0.29
C LEU A 315 -15.44 -0.21 1.70
N ASN A 316 -16.63 0.37 1.85
CA ASN A 316 -17.07 0.92 3.12
C ASN A 316 -17.27 -0.15 4.19
N GLU A 317 -17.75 -1.34 3.81
CA GLU A 317 -18.03 -2.42 4.75
C GLU A 317 -16.77 -3.21 5.12
N THR A 318 -15.88 -3.44 4.13
CA THR A 318 -14.78 -4.41 4.30
C THR A 318 -13.39 -3.80 4.29
N GLY A 319 -13.24 -2.54 3.88
CA GLY A 319 -11.92 -1.93 3.64
C GLY A 319 -11.19 -2.55 2.43
N TYR A 320 -11.91 -3.31 1.58
CA TYR A 320 -11.38 -3.93 0.37
C TYR A 320 -12.25 -3.56 -0.84
N MET A 321 -11.66 -3.51 -2.01
CA MET A 321 -12.35 -3.42 -3.29
C MET A 321 -11.55 -4.16 -4.35
N HIS A 322 -12.22 -4.97 -5.15
CA HIS A 322 -11.59 -5.69 -6.25
C HIS A 322 -10.95 -4.73 -7.28
N ASN A 323 -9.73 -5.03 -7.79
CA ASN A 323 -8.98 -4.11 -8.66
C ASN A 323 -9.79 -3.64 -9.89
N ARG A 324 -10.51 -4.54 -10.57
CA ARG A 324 -11.36 -4.18 -11.71
C ARG A 324 -12.40 -3.12 -11.33
N VAL A 325 -12.97 -3.23 -10.15
CA VAL A 325 -13.97 -2.30 -9.64
C VAL A 325 -13.32 -0.97 -9.25
N ARG A 326 -12.13 -0.98 -8.63
CA ARG A 326 -11.36 0.28 -8.35
C ARG A 326 -11.17 1.12 -9.62
N MET A 327 -10.83 0.48 -10.74
CA MET A 327 -10.68 1.17 -12.03
C MET A 327 -12.01 1.81 -12.51
N VAL A 328 -13.14 1.12 -12.33
CA VAL A 328 -14.46 1.60 -12.76
C VAL A 328 -14.91 2.78 -11.89
N VAL A 329 -14.83 2.65 -10.57
CA VAL A 329 -15.28 3.70 -9.64
C VAL A 329 -14.41 4.95 -9.72
N ALA A 330 -13.10 4.81 -9.93
CA ALA A 330 -12.18 5.93 -10.10
C ALA A 330 -12.41 6.65 -11.45
N SER A 331 -12.60 5.89 -12.52
CA SER A 331 -12.98 6.47 -13.82
C SER A 331 -14.34 7.17 -13.77
N PHE A 332 -15.29 6.64 -13.00
CA PHE A 332 -16.61 7.25 -12.82
C PHE A 332 -16.51 8.59 -12.10
N LEU A 333 -15.81 8.64 -10.98
CA LEU A 333 -15.61 9.88 -10.23
C LEU A 333 -14.97 10.97 -11.10
N THR A 334 -13.86 10.66 -11.75
CA THR A 334 -13.06 11.67 -12.48
C THR A 334 -13.67 12.08 -13.81
N LYS A 335 -14.46 11.22 -14.46
CA LYS A 335 -14.96 11.46 -15.82
C LYS A 335 -16.47 11.63 -15.90
N HIS A 336 -17.26 10.85 -15.14
CA HIS A 336 -18.70 11.04 -15.13
C HIS A 336 -19.11 12.20 -14.23
N LEU A 337 -18.50 12.31 -13.05
CA LEU A 337 -18.82 13.37 -12.11
C LEU A 337 -17.91 14.61 -12.27
N LEU A 338 -16.79 14.52 -12.99
CA LEU A 338 -15.77 15.55 -13.09
C LEU A 338 -15.34 16.08 -11.70
N ILE A 339 -15.11 15.14 -10.78
CA ILE A 339 -14.55 15.44 -9.46
C ILE A 339 -13.06 15.14 -9.47
N ASP A 340 -12.29 16.02 -8.84
CA ASP A 340 -10.83 15.91 -8.76
C ASP A 340 -10.43 14.54 -8.19
N TRP A 341 -9.51 13.89 -8.87
CA TRP A 341 -9.00 12.56 -8.50
C TRP A 341 -8.46 12.52 -7.08
N ARG A 342 -7.95 13.65 -6.55
CA ARG A 342 -7.41 13.76 -5.19
C ARG A 342 -8.48 13.52 -4.12
N TRP A 343 -9.74 13.87 -4.38
CA TRP A 343 -10.84 13.59 -3.45
C TRP A 343 -11.08 12.09 -3.31
N GLY A 344 -11.09 11.38 -4.45
CA GLY A 344 -11.26 9.94 -4.45
C GLY A 344 -10.04 9.19 -3.88
N GLU A 345 -8.83 9.66 -4.20
CA GLU A 345 -7.58 9.15 -3.64
C GLU A 345 -7.59 9.24 -2.11
N ALA A 346 -7.91 10.41 -1.56
CA ALA A 346 -7.99 10.65 -0.13
C ALA A 346 -9.08 9.79 0.55
N TYR A 347 -10.23 9.60 -0.11
CA TYR A 347 -11.27 8.70 0.40
C TYR A 347 -10.80 7.24 0.46
N PHE A 348 -10.12 6.77 -0.58
CA PHE A 348 -9.52 5.44 -0.60
C PHE A 348 -8.43 5.29 0.46
N ALA A 349 -7.61 6.32 0.67
CA ALA A 349 -6.59 6.33 1.71
C ALA A 349 -7.17 6.14 3.13
N GLN A 350 -8.37 6.66 3.36
CA GLN A 350 -9.07 6.49 4.64
C GLN A 350 -9.73 5.12 4.80
N LYS A 351 -10.17 4.49 3.70
CA LYS A 351 -11.01 3.28 3.74
C LYS A 351 -10.26 1.98 3.51
N LEU A 352 -9.25 1.98 2.62
CA LEU A 352 -8.57 0.75 2.23
C LEU A 352 -7.66 0.20 3.33
N LEU A 353 -7.83 -1.08 3.66
CA LEU A 353 -6.92 -1.83 4.53
C LEU A 353 -5.51 -1.95 3.91
N ASP A 354 -5.46 -2.08 2.59
CA ASP A 354 -4.23 -2.23 1.82
C ASP A 354 -3.69 -0.91 1.27
N PHE A 355 -4.13 0.23 1.83
CA PHE A 355 -3.66 1.54 1.37
C PHE A 355 -2.13 1.60 1.33
N ASP A 356 -1.60 1.83 0.13
CA ASP A 356 -0.20 2.13 -0.15
C ASP A 356 -0.16 3.38 -1.03
N LEU A 357 0.54 4.42 -0.60
CA LEU A 357 0.53 5.71 -1.28
C LEU A 357 0.93 5.59 -2.75
N ALA A 358 2.00 4.83 -3.05
CA ALA A 358 2.49 4.70 -4.42
C ALA A 358 1.46 4.01 -5.34
N ALA A 359 0.86 2.91 -4.88
CA ALA A 359 -0.11 2.15 -5.66
C ALA A 359 -1.46 2.88 -5.77
N ASN A 360 -1.95 3.49 -4.67
CA ASN A 360 -3.21 4.23 -4.66
C ASN A 360 -3.13 5.47 -5.56
N ASN A 361 -2.13 6.32 -5.34
CA ASN A 361 -1.89 7.52 -6.14
C ASN A 361 -1.67 7.18 -7.62
N GLY A 362 -0.82 6.19 -7.92
CA GLY A 362 -0.57 5.73 -9.28
C GLY A 362 -1.84 5.22 -9.97
N GLY A 363 -2.68 4.45 -9.27
CA GLY A 363 -3.95 3.94 -9.78
C GLY A 363 -4.97 5.04 -10.05
N TRP A 364 -5.10 6.02 -9.15
CA TRP A 364 -5.99 7.18 -9.33
C TRP A 364 -5.54 8.06 -10.49
N GLN A 365 -4.26 8.35 -10.61
CA GLN A 365 -3.72 9.11 -11.73
C GLN A 365 -3.81 8.34 -13.05
N TRP A 366 -3.68 7.01 -13.01
CA TRP A 366 -3.95 6.18 -14.18
C TRP A 366 -5.40 6.32 -14.65
N ALA A 367 -6.38 6.27 -13.76
CA ALA A 367 -7.80 6.38 -14.08
C ALA A 367 -8.19 7.79 -14.57
N SER A 368 -7.63 8.85 -13.97
CA SER A 368 -7.85 10.24 -14.39
C SER A 368 -7.17 10.59 -15.72
N GLY A 369 -6.08 9.89 -16.09
CA GLY A 369 -5.28 10.17 -17.28
C GLY A 369 -4.02 10.98 -16.99
N SER A 370 -3.84 11.47 -15.76
CA SER A 370 -2.76 12.39 -15.35
C SER A 370 -1.43 11.69 -15.02
N GLY A 371 -1.45 10.37 -14.85
CA GLY A 371 -0.31 9.57 -14.42
C GLY A 371 0.76 9.32 -15.48
N CYS A 372 1.87 8.70 -15.07
CA CYS A 372 3.02 8.40 -15.91
C CYS A 372 2.68 7.49 -17.10
N ASP A 373 2.03 6.36 -16.88
CA ASP A 373 1.58 5.39 -17.89
C ASP A 373 0.03 5.30 -17.90
N ALA A 374 -0.62 6.46 -17.85
CA ALA A 374 -2.05 6.57 -17.65
C ALA A 374 -2.85 6.16 -18.88
N ALA A 375 -4.07 5.68 -18.64
CA ALA A 375 -5.06 5.51 -19.68
C ALA A 375 -5.30 6.85 -20.41
N PRO A 376 -5.42 6.85 -21.75
CA PRO A 376 -5.72 8.07 -22.47
C PRO A 376 -7.01 8.72 -21.93
N TYR A 377 -7.04 10.04 -21.79
CA TYR A 377 -8.18 10.76 -21.20
C TYR A 377 -9.51 10.47 -21.89
N PHE A 378 -9.49 10.20 -23.20
CA PHE A 378 -10.68 9.89 -23.99
C PHE A 378 -11.23 8.48 -23.73
N ARG A 379 -10.52 7.64 -22.97
CA ARG A 379 -11.00 6.32 -22.54
C ARG A 379 -11.90 6.46 -21.32
N VAL A 380 -13.19 6.67 -21.54
CA VAL A 380 -14.22 6.74 -20.51
C VAL A 380 -14.87 5.36 -20.40
N PHE A 381 -14.79 4.74 -19.24
CA PHE A 381 -15.44 3.44 -19.01
C PHE A 381 -16.97 3.62 -18.94
N SER A 382 -17.71 2.78 -19.66
CA SER A 382 -19.16 2.63 -19.44
C SER A 382 -19.38 1.62 -18.32
N PRO A 383 -19.99 1.99 -17.18
CA PRO A 383 -20.27 1.03 -16.10
C PRO A 383 -21.09 -0.17 -16.58
N ASP A 384 -22.05 0.03 -17.46
CA ASP A 384 -22.87 -1.06 -18.02
C ASP A 384 -22.08 -2.02 -18.89
N ALA A 385 -21.16 -1.49 -19.72
CA ALA A 385 -20.27 -2.35 -20.53
C ALA A 385 -19.29 -3.13 -19.65
N GLN A 386 -18.81 -2.54 -18.56
CA GLN A 386 -17.97 -3.23 -17.58
C GLN A 386 -18.76 -4.32 -16.85
N THR A 387 -19.98 -4.05 -16.44
CA THR A 387 -20.90 -5.05 -15.85
C THR A 387 -21.13 -6.23 -16.78
N LYS A 388 -21.52 -5.97 -18.04
CA LYS A 388 -21.75 -7.02 -19.04
C LYS A 388 -20.53 -7.92 -19.26
N LYS A 389 -19.32 -7.36 -19.15
CA LYS A 389 -18.08 -8.08 -19.39
C LYS A 389 -17.58 -8.85 -18.15
N PHE A 390 -17.65 -8.26 -16.96
CA PHE A 390 -16.95 -8.74 -15.77
C PHE A 390 -17.87 -9.21 -14.64
N ASP A 391 -19.17 -8.91 -14.70
CA ASP A 391 -20.21 -9.43 -13.81
C ASP A 391 -21.50 -9.71 -14.60
N PRO A 392 -21.44 -10.57 -15.67
CA PRO A 392 -22.57 -10.78 -16.60
C PRO A 392 -23.81 -11.32 -15.90
N HIS A 393 -23.64 -12.09 -14.83
CA HIS A 393 -24.71 -12.65 -14.01
C HIS A 393 -25.12 -11.75 -12.84
N ARG A 394 -24.44 -10.60 -12.66
CA ARG A 394 -24.68 -9.62 -11.60
C ARG A 394 -24.55 -10.20 -10.17
N TYR A 395 -23.73 -11.23 -9.98
CA TYR A 395 -23.52 -11.84 -8.67
C TYR A 395 -22.81 -10.88 -7.71
N TYR A 396 -21.80 -10.15 -8.19
CA TYR A 396 -21.12 -9.13 -7.40
C TYR A 396 -22.07 -7.98 -7.04
N ILE A 397 -22.84 -7.48 -8.01
CA ILE A 397 -23.81 -6.41 -7.79
C ILE A 397 -24.87 -6.84 -6.77
N ARG A 398 -25.49 -8.04 -6.94
CA ARG A 398 -26.52 -8.54 -6.01
C ARG A 398 -26.02 -8.69 -4.59
N LYS A 399 -24.77 -9.05 -4.42
CA LYS A 399 -24.16 -9.18 -3.10
C LYS A 399 -24.12 -7.84 -2.35
N TRP A 400 -23.75 -6.76 -3.03
CA TRP A 400 -23.49 -5.47 -2.39
C TRP A 400 -24.61 -4.45 -2.55
N VAL A 401 -25.48 -4.65 -3.54
CA VAL A 401 -26.65 -3.79 -3.85
C VAL A 401 -27.87 -4.69 -4.07
N PRO A 402 -28.38 -5.36 -3.05
CA PRO A 402 -29.47 -6.33 -3.20
C PRO A 402 -30.76 -5.70 -3.77
N GLU A 403 -30.95 -4.40 -3.58
CA GLU A 403 -32.12 -3.65 -4.06
C GLU A 403 -31.99 -3.11 -5.49
N PHE A 404 -30.93 -3.39 -6.25
CA PHE A 404 -30.66 -2.72 -7.53
C PHE A 404 -31.72 -2.98 -8.63
N GLU A 405 -32.52 -4.05 -8.52
CA GLU A 405 -33.63 -4.36 -9.42
C GLU A 405 -35.00 -3.84 -8.91
N SER A 406 -34.99 -3.18 -7.73
CA SER A 406 -36.24 -2.67 -7.13
C SER A 406 -36.57 -1.24 -7.57
N ALA A 407 -37.83 -0.84 -7.41
CA ALA A 407 -38.27 0.53 -7.66
C ALA A 407 -37.64 1.56 -6.69
N SER A 408 -37.09 1.11 -5.56
CA SER A 408 -36.45 1.96 -4.56
C SER A 408 -34.97 2.25 -4.86
N TYR A 409 -34.36 1.55 -5.85
CA TYR A 409 -32.99 1.81 -6.21
C TYR A 409 -32.80 3.21 -6.80
N ALA A 410 -31.67 3.86 -6.46
CA ALA A 410 -31.37 5.21 -6.89
C ALA A 410 -31.34 5.34 -8.42
N LYS A 411 -31.89 6.44 -8.95
CA LYS A 411 -31.73 6.78 -10.36
C LYS A 411 -30.32 7.25 -10.64
N PRO A 412 -29.78 7.01 -11.87
CA PRO A 412 -28.48 7.53 -12.27
C PRO A 412 -28.35 9.04 -12.03
N ILE A 413 -27.30 9.46 -11.31
CA ILE A 413 -27.04 10.87 -11.00
C ILE A 413 -26.64 11.68 -12.24
N VAL A 414 -26.15 11.01 -13.27
CA VAL A 414 -25.78 11.63 -14.55
C VAL A 414 -26.00 10.62 -15.67
N ASP A 415 -26.44 11.07 -16.84
CA ASP A 415 -26.50 10.25 -18.05
C ASP A 415 -25.10 9.95 -18.59
N HIS A 416 -24.84 8.70 -18.95
CA HIS A 416 -23.51 8.27 -19.42
C HIS A 416 -23.07 8.97 -20.70
N ALA A 417 -23.95 9.12 -21.68
CA ALA A 417 -23.59 9.73 -22.98
C ALA A 417 -23.27 11.21 -22.80
N PHE A 418 -24.11 11.91 -22.04
CA PHE A 418 -23.86 13.31 -21.66
C PHE A 418 -22.54 13.47 -20.90
N ALA A 419 -22.33 12.69 -19.84
CA ALA A 419 -21.14 12.76 -19.01
C ALA A 419 -19.86 12.49 -19.81
N ARG A 420 -19.90 11.51 -20.72
CA ARG A 420 -18.77 11.19 -21.60
C ARG A 420 -18.41 12.38 -22.51
N LEU A 421 -19.38 13.04 -23.14
CA LEU A 421 -19.12 14.20 -23.99
C LEU A 421 -18.55 15.35 -23.18
N ARG A 422 -19.18 15.67 -22.04
CA ARG A 422 -18.72 16.70 -21.12
C ARG A 422 -17.28 16.47 -20.67
N ALA A 423 -16.94 15.25 -20.27
CA ALA A 423 -15.57 14.92 -19.88
C ALA A 423 -14.57 15.17 -21.01
N LEU A 424 -14.87 14.72 -22.24
CA LEU A 424 -13.98 14.91 -23.39
C LEU A 424 -13.73 16.39 -23.68
N GLU A 425 -14.75 17.23 -23.61
CA GLU A 425 -14.64 18.68 -23.82
C GLU A 425 -13.82 19.36 -22.73
N THR A 426 -14.12 19.05 -21.45
CA THR A 426 -13.40 19.61 -20.29
C THR A 426 -11.92 19.25 -20.31
N TYR A 427 -11.59 17.97 -20.53
CA TYR A 427 -10.18 17.56 -20.63
C TYR A 427 -9.47 18.20 -21.83
N LYS A 428 -10.14 18.25 -23.00
CA LYS A 428 -9.57 18.92 -24.19
C LYS A 428 -9.29 20.39 -23.95
N LYS A 429 -10.15 21.09 -23.19
CA LYS A 429 -9.98 22.50 -22.83
C LYS A 429 -8.80 22.68 -21.87
N GLY A 430 -8.74 21.88 -20.78
CA GLY A 430 -7.69 21.97 -19.78
C GLY A 430 -6.28 21.56 -20.26
N LEU A 431 -6.20 20.75 -21.34
CA LEU A 431 -4.94 20.27 -21.89
C LEU A 431 -4.41 21.11 -23.06
N LYS A 432 -5.09 22.20 -23.45
CA LYS A 432 -4.60 23.20 -24.42
C LYS A 432 -3.76 24.26 -23.74
#